data_0fe687fe5db148946e1d9a04fb4a99d3
#
_entry.id   0fe687fe5db148946e1d9a04fb4a99d3
#
_cell.length_a   1.000
_cell.length_b   1.000
_cell.length_c   1.000
_cell.angle_alpha   90.00
_cell.angle_beta   90.00
_cell.angle_gamma   90.00
#
_symmetry.space_group_name_H-M   'P 1'
#
loop_
_entity.id
_entity.type
_entity.pdbx_description
1 polymer ?
#
loop_
_entity_poly.entity_id
_entity_poly.type
_entity_poly.pdbx_seq_one_letter_code
_entity_poly.pdbx_strand_id
1 'polypeptide(L)' 'MTTEPLIDFVKERRKALGLTQQELADRAGVGLRFIRDLEQGKQTLRLDKVNQVLALFGHRMEPVPFRMTIDE' A
#
# COMPACT_ATOMS: atom_id res chain seq x y z
N MET A 1 -10.31 10.86 -4.22
CA MET A 1 -8.98 10.48 -3.77
C MET A 1 -8.56 9.15 -4.36
N THR A 2 -7.34 9.06 -4.76
CA THR A 2 -6.85 7.87 -5.44
C THR A 2 -5.87 7.13 -4.55
N THR A 3 -5.79 5.79 -4.73
CA THR A 3 -4.82 4.97 -4.03
C THR A 3 -3.56 4.72 -4.86
N GLU A 4 -3.46 5.36 -6.03
CA GLU A 4 -2.33 5.13 -6.92
C GLU A 4 -0.96 5.35 -6.29
N PRO A 5 -0.76 6.44 -5.52
CA PRO A 5 0.56 6.62 -4.90
C PRO A 5 0.94 5.48 -3.97
N LEU A 6 -0.02 4.95 -3.24
CA LEU A 6 0.22 3.81 -2.36
C LEU A 6 0.55 2.56 -3.17
N ILE A 7 -0.22 2.31 -4.21
CA ILE A 7 -0.03 1.14 -5.06
C ILE A 7 1.34 1.18 -5.72
N ASP A 8 1.67 2.33 -6.31
CA ASP A 8 2.93 2.48 -7.01
C ASP A 8 4.10 2.32 -6.05
N PHE A 9 4.00 2.90 -4.87
CA PHE A 9 5.05 2.79 -3.87
C PHE A 9 5.31 1.34 -3.50
N VAL A 10 4.26 0.60 -3.19
CA VAL A 10 4.40 -0.80 -2.76
C VAL A 10 4.97 -1.65 -3.88
N LYS A 11 4.47 -1.47 -5.10
CA LYS A 11 4.96 -2.25 -6.24
C LYS A 11 6.43 -1.98 -6.50
N GLU A 12 6.82 -0.70 -6.47
CA GLU A 12 8.20 -0.34 -6.73
C GLU A 12 9.13 -0.92 -5.68
N ARG A 13 8.75 -0.81 -4.41
CA ARG A 13 9.58 -1.34 -3.35
C ARG A 13 9.70 -2.84 -3.42
N ARG A 14 8.58 -3.51 -3.71
CA ARG A 14 8.61 -4.96 -3.84
C ARG A 14 9.56 -5.40 -4.94
N LYS A 15 9.44 -4.75 -6.10
CA LYS A 15 10.29 -5.09 -7.24
C LYS A 15 11.74 -4.73 -6.99
N ALA A 16 12.00 -3.61 -6.34
CA ALA A 16 13.36 -3.19 -6.03
C ALA A 16 14.05 -4.19 -5.13
N LEU A 17 13.31 -4.84 -4.24
CA LEU A 17 13.85 -5.85 -3.36
C LEU A 17 13.84 -7.25 -3.98
N GLY A 18 13.34 -7.38 -5.21
CA GLY A 18 13.27 -8.66 -5.88
C GLY A 18 12.30 -9.64 -5.26
N LEU A 19 11.24 -9.15 -4.63
CA LEU A 19 10.30 -10.01 -3.93
C LEU A 19 9.10 -10.34 -4.80
N THR A 20 8.61 -11.58 -4.68
CA THR A 20 7.32 -11.94 -5.22
C THR A 20 6.23 -11.39 -4.29
N GLN A 21 5.00 -11.40 -4.75
CA GLN A 21 3.88 -10.98 -3.91
C GLN A 21 3.77 -11.86 -2.67
N GLN A 22 4.00 -13.16 -2.83
CA GLN A 22 3.94 -14.06 -1.68
C GLN A 22 5.04 -13.75 -0.67
N GLU A 23 6.24 -13.46 -1.16
CA GLU A 23 7.35 -13.13 -0.27
C GLU A 23 7.10 -11.83 0.47
N LEU A 24 6.52 -10.86 -0.20
CA LEU A 24 6.15 -9.61 0.47
C LEU A 24 5.10 -9.88 1.54
N ALA A 25 4.09 -10.67 1.23
CA ALA A 25 3.05 -11.01 2.19
C ALA A 25 3.66 -11.67 3.43
N ASP A 26 4.54 -12.63 3.21
CA ASP A 26 5.17 -13.35 4.31
C ASP A 26 6.00 -12.42 5.20
N ARG A 27 6.77 -11.53 4.59
CA ARG A 27 7.62 -10.62 5.35
C ARG A 27 6.84 -9.55 6.09
N ALA A 28 5.74 -9.10 5.50
CA ALA A 28 4.91 -8.08 6.15
C ALA A 28 3.94 -8.66 7.17
N GLY A 29 3.77 -9.97 7.16
CA GLY A 29 2.84 -10.60 8.09
C GLY A 29 1.39 -10.45 7.68
N VAL A 30 1.13 -10.37 6.38
CA VAL A 30 -0.24 -10.29 5.86
C VAL A 30 -0.46 -11.42 4.85
N GLY A 31 -1.70 -11.61 4.44
CA GLY A 31 -2.00 -12.66 3.48
C GLY A 31 -1.67 -12.26 2.05
N LEU A 32 -1.44 -13.26 1.21
CA LEU A 32 -1.18 -13.03 -0.21
C LEU A 32 -2.34 -12.31 -0.86
N ARG A 33 -3.57 -12.68 -0.50
CA ARG A 33 -4.74 -12.03 -1.07
C ARG A 33 -4.75 -10.55 -0.78
N PHE A 34 -4.32 -10.17 0.43
CA PHE A 34 -4.26 -8.76 0.78
C PHE A 34 -3.29 -8.02 -0.14
N ILE A 35 -2.12 -8.61 -0.39
CA ILE A 35 -1.14 -7.98 -1.27
C ILE A 35 -1.70 -7.84 -2.68
N ARG A 36 -2.38 -8.87 -3.17
CA ARG A 36 -2.98 -8.81 -4.50
C ARG A 36 -4.04 -7.72 -4.59
N ASP A 37 -4.91 -7.64 -3.58
CA ASP A 37 -5.95 -6.62 -3.53
C ASP A 37 -5.34 -5.23 -3.52
N LEU A 38 -4.30 -5.04 -2.71
CA LEU A 38 -3.64 -3.75 -2.61
C LEU A 38 -3.03 -3.35 -3.94
N GLU A 39 -2.30 -4.25 -4.57
CA GLU A 39 -1.61 -3.92 -5.82
C GLU A 39 -2.55 -3.79 -7.00
N GLN A 40 -3.75 -4.35 -6.91
CA GLN A 40 -4.77 -4.19 -7.94
C GLN A 40 -5.62 -2.95 -7.75
N GLY A 41 -5.42 -2.22 -6.66
CA GLY A 41 -6.12 -0.96 -6.46
C GLY A 41 -7.46 -1.08 -5.78
N LYS A 42 -7.67 -2.16 -5.01
CA LYS A 42 -8.90 -2.28 -4.26
C LYS A 42 -9.07 -1.08 -3.32
N GLN A 43 -10.24 -0.45 -3.36
CA GLN A 43 -10.46 0.78 -2.63
C GLN A 43 -10.69 0.57 -1.13
N THR A 44 -11.22 -0.59 -0.76
CA THR A 44 -11.52 -0.86 0.66
C THR A 44 -10.49 -1.82 1.20
N LEU A 45 -9.50 -1.28 1.89
CA LEU A 45 -8.43 -2.06 2.50
C LEU A 45 -8.37 -1.76 3.99
N ARG A 46 -7.98 -2.75 4.76
CA ARG A 46 -7.77 -2.53 6.19
C ARG A 46 -6.51 -1.69 6.39
N LEU A 47 -6.68 -0.57 7.06
CA LEU A 47 -5.57 0.35 7.29
C LEU A 47 -4.46 -0.27 8.12
N ASP A 48 -4.81 -1.10 9.11
CA ASP A 48 -3.80 -1.73 9.94
C ASP A 48 -2.89 -2.64 9.10
N LYS A 49 -3.47 -3.35 8.14
CA LYS A 49 -2.67 -4.22 7.28
C LYS A 49 -1.86 -3.43 6.26
N VAL A 50 -2.42 -2.33 5.76
CA VAL A 50 -1.66 -1.44 4.90
C VAL A 50 -0.42 -0.96 5.64
N ASN A 51 -0.59 -0.55 6.90
CA ASN A 51 0.54 -0.08 7.68
C ASN A 51 1.55 -1.19 7.97
N GLN A 52 1.11 -2.44 8.09
CA GLN A 52 2.05 -3.54 8.25
C GLN A 52 2.94 -3.70 7.02
N VAL A 53 2.36 -3.55 5.83
CA VAL A 53 3.15 -3.61 4.59
C VAL A 53 4.10 -2.44 4.51
N LEU A 54 3.61 -1.24 4.80
CA LEU A 54 4.43 -0.04 4.71
C LEU A 54 5.54 -0.04 5.75
N ALA A 55 5.29 -0.61 6.93
CA ALA A 55 6.31 -0.67 7.99
C ALA A 55 7.53 -1.45 7.54
N LEU A 56 7.35 -2.44 6.68
CA LEU A 56 8.47 -3.19 6.15
C LEU A 56 9.43 -2.28 5.39
N PHE A 57 8.91 -1.21 4.82
CA PHE A 57 9.70 -0.24 4.07
C PHE A 57 9.99 1.03 4.88
N GLY A 58 9.70 1.02 6.17
CA GLY A 58 9.94 2.18 7.02
C GLY A 58 8.94 3.30 6.83
N HIS A 59 7.74 2.98 6.40
CA HIS A 59 6.70 3.97 6.11
C HIS A 59 5.41 3.64 6.86
N ARG A 60 4.49 4.58 6.85
CA ARG A 60 3.15 4.39 7.41
C ARG A 60 2.19 5.36 6.72
N MET A 61 0.91 5.06 6.82
CA MET A 61 -0.12 5.99 6.36
C MET A 61 -0.25 7.13 7.35
N GLU A 62 -0.50 8.30 6.83
CA GLU A 62 -0.58 9.49 7.68
C GLU A 62 -1.45 10.51 6.97
N PRO A 63 -2.29 11.26 7.72
CA PRO A 63 -3.07 12.33 7.08
C PRO A 63 -2.14 13.43 6.59
N VAL A 64 -2.42 13.91 5.41
CA VAL A 64 -1.66 15.01 4.85
C VAL A 64 -2.63 16.06 4.35
N PRO A 65 -2.21 17.33 4.33
CA PRO A 65 -3.06 18.36 3.77
C PRO A 65 -3.41 18.06 2.34
N PHE A 66 -4.65 18.32 2.00
CA PHE A 66 -5.13 18.04 0.67
C PHE A 66 -5.96 19.23 0.21
N ARG A 67 -5.61 19.73 -0.95
CA ARG A 67 -6.34 20.88 -1.45
C ARG A 67 -7.60 20.41 -2.15
N MET A 68 -8.71 20.63 -1.50
CA MET A 68 -9.98 20.34 -2.13
C MET A 68 -10.36 21.52 -3.00
N THR A 69 -10.60 21.22 -4.24
CA THR A 69 -11.11 22.23 -5.12
C THR A 69 -12.60 22.14 -5.10
N ILE A 70 -13.16 23.02 -4.38
CA ILE A 70 -14.61 23.08 -4.33
C ILE A 70 -15.00 24.23 -5.19
N ASP A 71 -15.65 23.93 -6.22
CA ASP A 71 -16.09 24.99 -7.05
C ASP A 71 -17.24 25.66 -6.45
N GLU A 72 -17.00 26.85 -6.21
CA GLU A 72 -18.05 27.63 -5.63
C GLU A 72 -18.98 28.13 -6.64
#